data_0d049e0ee0d77829d5874c2f5f2c623d
#
_entry.id   0d049e0ee0d77829d5874c2f5f2c623d
#
_cell.length_a   1.000
_cell.length_b   1.000
_cell.length_c   1.000
_cell.angle_alpha   90.00
_cell.angle_beta   90.00
_cell.angle_gamma   90.00
#
_symmetry.space_group_name_H-M   'P 1'
#
loop_
_entity.id
_entity.type
_entity.pdbx_description
1 polymer ?
#
loop_
_entity_poly.entity_id
_entity_poly.type
_entity_poly.pdbx_seq_one_letter_code
_entity_poly.pdbx_strand_id
1 'polypeptide(L)'
;CKALLEQDLLPKVLSGSSAGAIMTGMLGTSSADQIPELLTGKHFFHEAFRFRKVMELIKGHGGIADVMYLKEFLIHNMGDLTFAEAYQRSGLHINIAVAPYNASQNPLILNALTAPNALVWSAVMASCAVPVLFPPVHLTSKRYDGQHTPYMSNTKWVDGSMRSDFPQEKMARLYNINYTIASQVNPHIVPFMQCDLKRYRN
;
A
#
# COMPACT_ATOMS: atom_id res chain seq x y z
N CYS A 1 2.17 -12.46 -6.25
CA CYS A 1 0.70 -12.54 -6.36
C CYS A 1 0.26 -13.40 -7.54
N LYS A 2 0.79 -13.21 -8.79
CA LYS A 2 0.37 -13.95 -9.99
C LYS A 2 0.38 -15.47 -9.77
N ALA A 3 1.52 -16.05 -9.37
CA ALA A 3 1.65 -17.48 -9.13
C ALA A 3 0.67 -18.03 -8.06
N LEU A 4 0.37 -17.23 -7.04
CA LEU A 4 -0.62 -17.61 -6.02
C LEU A 4 -2.05 -17.56 -6.58
N LEU A 5 -2.35 -16.59 -7.44
CA LEU A 5 -3.65 -16.50 -8.08
C LEU A 5 -3.89 -17.71 -9.02
N GLU A 6 -2.88 -18.08 -9.83
CA GLU A 6 -2.94 -19.22 -10.75
C GLU A 6 -3.17 -20.58 -10.04
N GLN A 7 -2.87 -20.64 -8.75
CA GLN A 7 -3.07 -21.82 -7.90
C GLN A 7 -4.29 -21.67 -6.95
N ASP A 8 -5.11 -20.62 -7.14
CA ASP A 8 -6.24 -20.29 -6.24
C ASP A 8 -5.83 -20.11 -4.77
N LEU A 9 -4.60 -19.66 -4.55
CA LEU A 9 -3.99 -19.44 -3.23
C LEU A 9 -3.76 -17.96 -2.91
N LEU A 10 -4.41 -17.04 -3.62
CA LEU A 10 -4.25 -15.61 -3.33
C LEU A 10 -4.75 -15.28 -1.92
N PRO A 11 -3.88 -14.77 -1.02
CA PRO A 11 -4.31 -14.45 0.35
C PRO A 11 -5.41 -13.40 0.35
N LYS A 12 -6.40 -13.58 1.24
CA LYS A 12 -7.47 -12.60 1.42
C LYS A 12 -7.05 -11.39 2.26
N VAL A 13 -5.92 -11.47 2.95
CA VAL A 13 -5.35 -10.38 3.74
C VAL A 13 -4.03 -9.96 3.09
N LEU A 14 -3.99 -8.74 2.60
CA LEU A 14 -2.82 -8.15 1.96
C LEU A 14 -2.34 -6.97 2.79
N SER A 15 -1.02 -6.82 2.92
CA SER A 15 -0.42 -5.66 3.56
C SER A 15 0.69 -5.10 2.68
N GLY A 16 0.77 -3.78 2.62
CA GLY A 16 1.79 -3.10 1.83
C GLY A 16 2.29 -1.81 2.47
N SER A 17 3.53 -1.48 2.17
CA SER A 17 4.16 -0.20 2.48
C SER A 17 4.91 0.28 1.25
N SER A 18 4.94 1.60 1.01
CA SER A 18 5.61 2.21 -0.14
C SER A 18 5.14 1.59 -1.48
N ALA A 19 6.05 1.05 -2.29
CA ALA A 19 5.69 0.37 -3.54
C ALA A 19 4.72 -0.81 -3.32
N GLY A 20 4.84 -1.52 -2.19
CA GLY A 20 3.90 -2.57 -1.79
C GLY A 20 2.50 -2.04 -1.50
N ALA A 21 2.38 -0.80 -1.00
CA ALA A 21 1.09 -0.15 -0.78
C ALA A 21 0.37 0.14 -2.11
N ILE A 22 1.09 0.54 -3.16
CA ILE A 22 0.51 0.75 -4.50
C ILE A 22 -0.11 -0.55 -5.01
N MET A 23 0.63 -1.65 -4.97
CA MET A 23 0.13 -2.95 -5.41
C MET A 23 -1.06 -3.44 -4.59
N THR A 24 -0.97 -3.30 -3.27
CA THR A 24 -2.05 -3.68 -2.35
C THR A 24 -3.31 -2.83 -2.59
N GLY A 25 -3.13 -1.51 -2.77
CA GLY A 25 -4.23 -0.60 -3.10
C GLY A 25 -4.90 -0.93 -4.42
N MET A 26 -4.13 -1.17 -5.48
CA MET A 26 -4.66 -1.54 -6.80
C MET A 26 -5.45 -2.86 -6.73
N LEU A 27 -4.91 -3.89 -6.08
CA LEU A 27 -5.61 -5.16 -5.91
C LEU A 27 -6.91 -4.99 -5.10
N GLY A 28 -6.87 -4.22 -4.03
CA GLY A 28 -8.02 -4.03 -3.14
C GLY A 28 -9.11 -3.14 -3.71
N THR A 29 -8.80 -2.31 -4.69
CA THR A 29 -9.80 -1.45 -5.37
C THR A 29 -10.30 -2.03 -6.68
N SER A 30 -9.69 -3.11 -7.18
CA SER A 30 -10.14 -3.85 -8.34
C SER A 30 -11.26 -4.83 -7.98
N SER A 31 -12.18 -5.07 -8.90
CA SER A 31 -13.16 -6.16 -8.74
C SER A 31 -12.49 -7.53 -8.93
N ALA A 32 -13.11 -8.59 -8.41
CA ALA A 32 -12.52 -9.93 -8.42
C ALA A 32 -12.20 -10.43 -9.85
N ASP A 33 -12.99 -10.05 -10.84
CA ASP A 33 -12.78 -10.36 -12.26
C ASP A 33 -11.63 -9.58 -12.89
N GLN A 34 -11.28 -8.40 -12.38
CA GLN A 34 -10.19 -7.57 -12.87
C GLN A 34 -8.82 -7.98 -12.29
N ILE A 35 -8.79 -8.64 -11.13
CA ILE A 35 -7.55 -9.05 -10.45
C ILE A 35 -6.65 -9.93 -11.35
N PRO A 36 -7.16 -10.94 -12.09
CA PRO A 36 -6.34 -11.74 -12.99
C PRO A 36 -5.67 -10.90 -14.08
N GLU A 37 -6.40 -9.97 -14.68
CA GLU A 37 -5.88 -9.10 -15.73
C GLU A 37 -4.82 -8.14 -15.19
N LEU A 38 -5.04 -7.55 -14.03
CA LEU A 38 -4.09 -6.71 -13.32
C LEU A 38 -2.76 -7.45 -13.07
N LEU A 39 -2.81 -8.73 -12.66
CA LEU A 39 -1.63 -9.54 -12.35
C LEU A 39 -0.94 -10.16 -13.58
N THR A 40 -1.63 -10.30 -14.72
CA THR A 40 -1.02 -10.81 -15.96
C THR A 40 -0.18 -9.79 -16.72
N GLY A 41 -0.25 -8.53 -16.34
CA GLY A 41 0.66 -7.49 -16.82
C GLY A 41 0.28 -6.87 -18.17
N LYS A 42 -0.82 -7.24 -18.80
CA LYS A 42 -1.24 -6.62 -20.06
C LYS A 42 -1.59 -5.13 -19.88
N HIS A 43 -2.27 -4.79 -18.80
CA HIS A 43 -2.47 -3.41 -18.37
C HIS A 43 -1.22 -2.82 -17.69
N PHE A 44 -0.47 -3.65 -16.97
CA PHE A 44 0.70 -3.23 -16.22
C PHE A 44 1.82 -2.67 -17.09
N PHE A 45 2.00 -3.18 -18.32
CA PHE A 45 3.07 -2.68 -19.19
C PHE A 45 2.82 -1.26 -19.70
N HIS A 46 1.59 -0.89 -19.96
CA HIS A 46 1.26 0.50 -20.32
C HIS A 46 1.34 1.43 -19.10
N GLU A 47 0.86 0.98 -17.94
CA GLU A 47 0.91 1.69 -16.68
C GLU A 47 2.29 1.58 -15.99
N ALA A 48 3.04 0.48 -16.20
CA ALA A 48 4.41 0.35 -15.71
C ALA A 48 5.36 1.36 -16.36
N PHE A 49 5.10 1.78 -17.59
CA PHE A 49 5.84 2.90 -18.19
C PHE A 49 5.54 4.21 -17.45
N ARG A 50 4.29 4.44 -17.06
CA ARG A 50 3.89 5.58 -16.21
C ARG A 50 4.44 5.43 -14.79
N PHE A 51 4.42 4.20 -14.23
CA PHE A 51 5.02 3.89 -12.93
C PHE A 51 6.54 4.07 -12.94
N ARG A 52 7.23 3.67 -14.00
CA ARG A 52 8.66 3.94 -14.18
C ARG A 52 8.94 5.43 -14.19
N LYS A 53 8.08 6.22 -14.84
CA LYS A 53 8.18 7.68 -14.86
C LYS A 53 7.94 8.26 -13.46
N VAL A 54 6.98 7.72 -12.69
CA VAL A 54 6.78 8.07 -11.27
C VAL A 54 8.01 7.69 -10.44
N MET A 55 8.61 6.52 -10.64
CA MET A 55 9.83 6.11 -9.93
C MET A 55 11.07 6.91 -10.34
N GLU A 56 11.15 7.35 -11.58
CA GLU A 56 12.21 8.26 -12.04
C GLU A 56 12.02 9.67 -11.45
N LEU A 57 10.78 10.14 -11.33
CA LEU A 57 10.42 11.39 -10.66
C LEU A 57 10.74 11.33 -9.14
N ILE A 58 10.47 10.20 -8.49
CA ILE A 58 10.84 9.95 -7.08
C ILE A 58 12.36 10.04 -6.89
N LYS A 59 13.15 9.58 -7.86
CA LYS A 59 14.62 9.63 -7.81
C LYS A 59 15.21 11.00 -8.16
N GLY A 60 14.43 11.85 -8.77
CA GLY A 60 14.98 12.99 -9.46
C GLY A 60 14.91 14.36 -8.78
N HIS A 61 13.86 14.82 -8.20
CA HIS A 61 13.77 16.24 -7.79
C HIS A 61 12.58 16.61 -6.87
N GLY A 62 12.00 15.71 -6.09
CA GLY A 62 11.09 15.98 -4.95
C GLY A 62 10.22 17.25 -4.99
N GLY A 63 9.64 17.60 -6.13
CA GLY A 63 8.87 18.82 -6.31
C GLY A 63 7.36 18.62 -6.09
N ILE A 64 6.64 19.71 -5.88
CA ILE A 64 5.16 19.72 -5.74
C ILE A 64 4.49 19.10 -6.97
N ALA A 65 5.05 19.27 -8.17
CA ALA A 65 4.56 18.68 -9.41
C ALA A 65 4.57 17.14 -9.38
N ASP A 66 5.57 16.55 -8.74
CA ASP A 66 5.72 15.10 -8.62
C ASP A 66 4.66 14.51 -7.68
N VAL A 67 4.34 15.21 -6.60
CA VAL A 67 3.27 14.86 -5.67
C VAL A 67 1.89 14.88 -6.34
N MET A 68 1.62 15.90 -7.15
CA MET A 68 0.37 16.02 -7.90
C MET A 68 0.23 14.90 -8.93
N TYR A 69 1.30 14.60 -9.67
CA TYR A 69 1.30 13.50 -10.64
C TYR A 69 1.05 12.14 -9.96
N LEU A 70 1.72 11.87 -8.82
CA LEU A 70 1.48 10.66 -8.05
C LEU A 70 0.01 10.56 -7.59
N LYS A 71 -0.54 11.66 -7.09
CA LYS A 71 -1.95 11.72 -6.67
C LYS A 71 -2.90 11.39 -7.82
N GLU A 72 -2.73 12.03 -8.99
CA GLU A 72 -3.55 11.78 -10.17
C GLU A 72 -3.43 10.33 -10.65
N PHE A 73 -2.21 9.78 -10.66
CA PHE A 73 -1.97 8.38 -10.97
C PHE A 73 -2.73 7.44 -10.03
N LEU A 74 -2.66 7.67 -8.72
CA LEU A 74 -3.32 6.84 -7.72
C LEU A 74 -4.85 6.93 -7.84
N ILE A 75 -5.40 8.13 -8.01
CA ILE A 75 -6.84 8.33 -8.20
C ILE A 75 -7.32 7.65 -9.49
N HIS A 76 -6.57 7.78 -10.58
CA HIS A 76 -6.93 7.16 -11.87
C HIS A 76 -7.00 5.63 -11.77
N ASN A 77 -6.06 5.00 -11.05
CA ASN A 77 -5.95 3.55 -10.98
C ASN A 77 -6.77 2.91 -9.85
N MET A 78 -7.01 3.62 -8.75
CA MET A 78 -7.71 3.08 -7.57
C MET A 78 -9.13 3.61 -7.43
N GLY A 79 -9.44 4.70 -8.15
CA GLY A 79 -10.71 5.41 -7.98
C GLY A 79 -10.82 6.11 -6.64
N ASP A 80 -12.01 6.62 -6.36
CA ASP A 80 -12.32 7.35 -5.14
C ASP A 80 -13.01 6.43 -4.10
N LEU A 81 -12.36 5.29 -3.82
CA LEU A 81 -12.87 4.28 -2.89
C LEU A 81 -12.28 4.44 -1.50
N THR A 82 -13.16 4.33 -0.49
CA THR A 82 -12.77 4.15 0.90
C THR A 82 -12.32 2.71 1.16
N PHE A 83 -11.66 2.44 2.29
CA PHE A 83 -11.29 1.07 2.66
C PHE A 83 -12.50 0.15 2.79
N ALA A 84 -13.63 0.66 3.31
CA ALA A 84 -14.86 -0.13 3.41
C ALA A 84 -15.43 -0.47 2.03
N GLU A 85 -15.50 0.51 1.11
CA GLU A 85 -15.97 0.31 -0.26
C GLU A 85 -15.05 -0.63 -1.05
N ALA A 86 -13.73 -0.48 -0.87
CA ALA A 86 -12.73 -1.36 -1.48
C ALA A 86 -12.91 -2.82 -1.04
N TYR A 87 -13.13 -3.04 0.28
CA TYR A 87 -13.42 -4.38 0.80
C TYR A 87 -14.71 -4.96 0.22
N GLN A 88 -15.78 -4.18 0.15
CA GLN A 88 -17.05 -4.63 -0.45
C GLN A 88 -16.87 -5.01 -1.93
N ARG A 89 -16.01 -4.29 -2.65
CA ARG A 89 -15.76 -4.51 -4.09
C ARG A 89 -14.90 -5.73 -4.38
N SER A 90 -13.80 -5.91 -3.64
CA SER A 90 -12.77 -6.92 -3.93
C SER A 90 -12.87 -8.18 -3.05
N GLY A 91 -13.47 -8.07 -1.86
CA GLY A 91 -13.40 -9.09 -0.82
C GLY A 91 -12.03 -9.24 -0.17
N LEU A 92 -11.08 -8.35 -0.46
CA LEU A 92 -9.71 -8.38 0.07
C LEU A 92 -9.56 -7.41 1.26
N HIS A 93 -9.02 -7.91 2.36
CA HIS A 93 -8.59 -7.07 3.48
C HIS A 93 -7.25 -6.42 3.16
N ILE A 94 -7.27 -5.22 2.63
CA ILE A 94 -6.06 -4.45 2.35
C ILE A 94 -5.63 -3.63 3.57
N ASN A 95 -4.32 -3.60 3.81
CA ASN A 95 -3.71 -2.97 4.97
C ASN A 95 -2.53 -2.11 4.51
N ILE A 96 -2.63 -0.80 4.71
CA ILE A 96 -1.60 0.16 4.31
C ILE A 96 -0.94 0.72 5.56
N ALA A 97 0.38 0.52 5.65
CA ALA A 97 1.18 1.05 6.75
C ALA A 97 1.57 2.52 6.49
N VAL A 98 1.30 3.37 7.47
CA VAL A 98 1.68 4.79 7.45
C VAL A 98 2.30 5.19 8.78
N ALA A 99 3.22 6.14 8.77
CA ALA A 99 3.81 6.69 9.98
C ALA A 99 3.47 8.17 10.14
N PRO A 100 3.18 8.65 11.35
CA PRO A 100 3.01 10.07 11.57
C PRO A 100 4.36 10.79 11.40
N TYR A 101 4.32 11.98 10.81
CA TYR A 101 5.52 12.82 10.66
C TYR A 101 6.13 13.17 12.01
N ASN A 102 5.28 13.43 13.01
CA ASN A 102 5.74 13.63 14.37
C ASN A 102 6.16 12.30 15.02
N ALA A 103 7.41 12.26 15.51
CA ALA A 103 8.03 11.05 16.08
C ALA A 103 7.37 10.54 17.37
N SER A 104 6.58 11.35 18.05
CA SER A 104 5.93 10.97 19.32
C SER A 104 4.71 10.04 19.17
N GLN A 105 4.23 9.83 17.95
CA GLN A 105 3.06 8.98 17.67
C GLN A 105 3.46 7.65 17.03
N ASN A 106 2.68 6.61 17.28
CA ASN A 106 2.93 5.27 16.74
C ASN A 106 2.47 5.15 15.27
N PRO A 107 3.16 4.34 14.45
CA PRO A 107 2.71 3.98 13.12
C PRO A 107 1.33 3.31 13.16
N LEU A 108 0.52 3.61 12.15
CA LEU A 108 -0.82 3.05 11.97
C LEU A 108 -0.85 2.08 10.78
N ILE A 109 -1.77 1.13 10.87
CA ILE A 109 -2.21 0.31 9.75
C ILE A 109 -3.63 0.75 9.42
N LEU A 110 -3.82 1.29 8.23
CA LEU A 110 -5.11 1.72 7.72
C LEU A 110 -5.74 0.59 6.93
N ASN A 111 -6.97 0.25 7.26
CA ASN A 111 -7.74 -0.81 6.64
C ASN A 111 -9.25 -0.59 6.88
N ALA A 112 -10.10 -1.49 6.37
CA ALA A 112 -11.56 -1.39 6.53
C ALA A 112 -12.04 -1.47 7.99
N LEU A 113 -11.23 -2.03 8.92
CA LEU A 113 -11.60 -2.14 10.35
C LEU A 113 -11.16 -0.90 11.14
N THR A 114 -9.98 -0.35 10.84
CA THR A 114 -9.37 0.74 11.63
C THR A 114 -9.68 2.13 11.07
N ALA A 115 -9.92 2.23 9.76
CA ALA A 115 -10.14 3.49 9.04
C ALA A 115 -11.12 3.31 7.87
N PRO A 116 -12.37 2.84 8.11
CA PRO A 116 -13.31 2.45 7.04
C PRO A 116 -13.59 3.58 6.03
N ASN A 117 -13.65 4.81 6.49
CA ASN A 117 -13.98 5.98 5.66
C ASN A 117 -12.76 6.68 5.04
N ALA A 118 -11.53 6.26 5.36
CA ALA A 118 -10.34 6.80 4.74
C ALA A 118 -10.24 6.34 3.27
N LEU A 119 -9.79 7.22 2.39
CA LEU A 119 -9.60 6.93 0.97
C LEU A 119 -8.33 6.12 0.75
N VAL A 120 -8.43 5.03 -0.01
CA VAL A 120 -7.32 4.11 -0.28
C VAL A 120 -6.17 4.83 -0.97
N TRP A 121 -6.44 5.63 -2.02
CA TRP A 121 -5.40 6.39 -2.73
C TRP A 121 -4.63 7.34 -1.81
N SER A 122 -5.33 7.95 -0.85
CA SER A 122 -4.74 8.88 0.12
C SER A 122 -3.80 8.16 1.09
N ALA A 123 -4.18 6.97 1.55
CA ALA A 123 -3.34 6.13 2.40
C ALA A 123 -2.10 5.62 1.66
N VAL A 124 -2.25 5.19 0.40
CA VAL A 124 -1.14 4.77 -0.45
C VAL A 124 -0.18 5.93 -0.70
N MET A 125 -0.71 7.12 -1.01
CA MET A 125 0.10 8.33 -1.18
C MET A 125 0.91 8.66 0.08
N ALA A 126 0.31 8.56 1.26
CA ALA A 126 1.00 8.75 2.54
C ALA A 126 2.08 7.69 2.77
N SER A 127 1.80 6.43 2.43
CA SER A 127 2.77 5.33 2.51
C SER A 127 3.93 5.45 1.51
N CYS A 128 3.76 6.23 0.45
CA CYS A 128 4.81 6.54 -0.52
C CYS A 128 5.58 7.84 -0.21
N ALA A 129 5.16 8.59 0.82
CA ALA A 129 5.79 9.86 1.20
C ALA A 129 7.09 9.62 1.97
N VAL A 130 8.13 9.16 1.26
CA VAL A 130 9.47 8.95 1.82
C VAL A 130 10.08 10.31 2.16
N PRO A 131 10.50 10.56 3.40
CA PRO A 131 11.19 11.80 3.78
C PRO A 131 12.38 12.08 2.85
N VAL A 132 12.62 13.37 2.58
CA VAL A 132 13.62 13.88 1.62
C VAL A 132 13.14 13.82 0.16
N LEU A 133 12.36 12.82 -0.24
CA LEU A 133 11.84 12.70 -1.61
C LEU A 133 10.46 13.34 -1.78
N PHE A 134 9.59 13.16 -0.76
CA PHE A 134 8.24 13.74 -0.77
C PHE A 134 7.94 14.48 0.53
N PRO A 135 7.19 15.58 0.46
CA PRO A 135 6.70 16.23 1.66
C PRO A 135 5.68 15.34 2.39
N PRO A 136 5.57 15.49 3.72
CA PRO A 136 4.51 14.83 4.48
C PRO A 136 3.12 15.25 4.00
N VAL A 137 2.21 14.29 3.87
CA VAL A 137 0.87 14.49 3.30
C VAL A 137 -0.22 14.35 4.36
N HIS A 138 -1.39 14.92 4.10
CA HIS A 138 -2.59 14.70 4.88
C HIS A 138 -3.38 13.52 4.32
N LEU A 139 -3.93 12.70 5.20
CA LEU A 139 -4.89 11.68 4.83
C LEU A 139 -6.26 12.31 4.55
N THR A 140 -6.98 11.73 3.62
CA THR A 140 -8.32 12.17 3.22
C THR A 140 -9.33 11.07 3.52
N SER A 141 -10.48 11.45 4.03
CA SER A 141 -11.64 10.59 4.22
C SER A 141 -12.81 11.07 3.36
N LYS A 142 -13.74 10.17 3.08
CA LYS A 142 -14.97 10.46 2.36
C LYS A 142 -16.15 10.36 3.31
N ARG A 143 -17.00 11.39 3.34
CA ARG A 143 -18.25 11.39 4.09
C ARG A 143 -19.36 10.68 3.31
N TYR A 144 -20.48 10.43 3.97
CA TYR A 144 -21.65 9.80 3.36
C TYR A 144 -22.25 10.60 2.19
N ASP A 145 -22.06 11.93 2.21
CA ASP A 145 -22.46 12.83 1.14
C ASP A 145 -21.47 12.88 -0.05
N GLY A 146 -20.41 12.06 0.00
CA GLY A 146 -19.34 12.03 -1.01
C GLY A 146 -18.29 13.12 -0.85
N GLN A 147 -18.44 14.04 0.09
CA GLN A 147 -17.44 15.11 0.29
C GLN A 147 -16.17 14.59 0.94
N HIS A 148 -15.05 15.11 0.47
CA HIS A 148 -13.73 14.83 1.02
C HIS A 148 -13.45 15.72 2.22
N THR A 149 -12.99 15.09 3.31
CA THR A 149 -12.58 15.78 4.53
C THR A 149 -11.23 15.26 5.01
N PRO A 150 -10.42 16.08 5.67
CA PRO A 150 -9.16 15.61 6.26
C PRO A 150 -9.42 14.50 7.29
N TYR A 151 -8.70 13.39 7.15
CA TYR A 151 -8.67 12.34 8.17
C TYR A 151 -7.57 12.66 9.16
N MET A 152 -7.90 12.85 10.44
CA MET A 152 -6.96 13.26 11.49
C MET A 152 -6.20 14.57 11.08
N SER A 153 -6.95 15.67 10.93
CA SER A 153 -6.51 16.95 10.36
C SER A 153 -5.21 17.51 10.93
N ASN A 154 -4.91 17.24 12.20
CA ASN A 154 -3.73 17.75 12.91
C ASN A 154 -2.47 16.91 12.67
N THR A 155 -2.55 15.84 11.88
CA THR A 155 -1.43 14.93 11.67
C THR A 155 -1.06 14.89 10.18
N LYS A 156 0.24 15.05 9.91
CA LYS A 156 0.83 14.75 8.60
C LYS A 156 1.45 13.36 8.63
N TRP A 157 1.45 12.69 7.50
CA TRP A 157 1.84 11.30 7.37
C TRP A 157 2.97 11.12 6.38
N VAL A 158 3.79 10.11 6.64
CA VAL A 158 4.95 9.70 5.84
C VAL A 158 4.97 8.18 5.69
N ASP A 159 5.92 7.68 4.90
CA ASP A 159 6.10 6.25 4.65
C ASP A 159 6.21 5.45 5.96
N GLY A 160 5.35 4.44 6.08
CA GLY A 160 5.29 3.56 7.24
C GLY A 160 6.52 2.67 7.39
N SER A 161 7.22 2.34 6.29
CA SER A 161 8.42 1.50 6.32
C SER A 161 9.60 2.13 7.07
N MET A 162 9.58 3.45 7.24
CA MET A 162 10.63 4.20 7.94
C MET A 162 10.65 3.98 9.46
N ARG A 163 9.54 3.54 10.05
CA ARG A 163 9.39 3.47 11.52
C ARG A 163 8.84 2.16 12.06
N SER A 164 8.41 1.27 11.21
CA SER A 164 7.85 -0.01 11.60
C SER A 164 8.42 -1.07 10.69
N ASP A 165 9.07 -2.05 11.29
CA ASP A 165 9.29 -3.34 10.65
C ASP A 165 7.96 -3.93 10.21
N PHE A 166 8.02 -5.02 9.47
CA PHE A 166 6.85 -5.72 8.97
C PHE A 166 5.80 -5.90 10.11
N PRO A 167 4.55 -5.41 9.96
CA PRO A 167 3.59 -5.32 11.05
C PRO A 167 2.93 -6.66 11.40
N GLN A 168 3.71 -7.75 11.44
CA GLN A 168 3.24 -9.12 11.60
C GLN A 168 2.38 -9.30 12.84
N GLU A 169 2.83 -8.80 14.00
CA GLU A 169 2.07 -8.95 15.24
C GLU A 169 0.72 -8.22 15.21
N LYS A 170 0.69 -7.01 14.64
CA LYS A 170 -0.56 -6.26 14.48
C LYS A 170 -1.53 -6.97 13.54
N MET A 171 -1.02 -7.54 12.45
CA MET A 171 -1.79 -8.31 11.49
C MET A 171 -2.30 -9.61 12.10
N ALA A 172 -1.46 -10.33 12.86
CA ALA A 172 -1.85 -11.54 13.56
C ALA A 172 -3.00 -11.26 14.55
N ARG A 173 -2.91 -10.17 15.31
CA ARG A 173 -3.96 -9.76 16.26
C ARG A 173 -5.27 -9.34 15.58
N LEU A 174 -5.19 -8.63 14.44
CA LEU A 174 -6.39 -8.13 13.73
C LEU A 174 -7.15 -9.24 13.01
N TYR A 175 -6.43 -10.20 12.42
CA TYR A 175 -7.00 -11.19 11.50
C TYR A 175 -6.75 -12.64 11.92
N ASN A 176 -6.17 -12.89 13.10
CA ASN A 176 -5.78 -14.22 13.56
C ASN A 176 -4.89 -14.99 12.55
N ILE A 177 -3.89 -14.30 11.99
CA ILE A 177 -3.00 -14.84 10.96
C ILE A 177 -1.89 -15.66 11.59
N ASN A 178 -1.70 -16.90 11.12
CA ASN A 178 -0.63 -17.80 11.55
C ASN A 178 0.52 -17.92 10.54
N TYR A 179 0.23 -17.65 9.25
CA TYR A 179 1.21 -17.73 8.18
C TYR A 179 1.30 -16.42 7.42
N THR A 180 2.53 -16.05 7.07
CA THR A 180 2.80 -14.84 6.31
C THR A 180 3.77 -15.12 5.17
N ILE A 181 3.41 -14.66 3.97
CA ILE A 181 4.30 -14.62 2.81
C ILE A 181 4.77 -13.18 2.65
N ALA A 182 6.06 -12.93 2.91
CA ALA A 182 6.65 -11.61 2.76
C ALA A 182 7.44 -11.51 1.45
N SER A 183 7.18 -10.44 0.68
CA SER A 183 7.99 -10.04 -0.46
C SER A 183 8.72 -8.75 -0.11
N GLN A 184 10.03 -8.77 -0.16
CA GLN A 184 10.87 -7.65 0.26
C GLN A 184 11.87 -7.27 -0.83
N VAL A 185 12.10 -5.98 -1.00
CA VAL A 185 12.94 -5.41 -2.07
C VAL A 185 14.28 -4.88 -1.52
N ASN A 186 14.49 -4.95 -0.20
CA ASN A 186 15.69 -4.43 0.44
C ASN A 186 16.90 -5.32 0.20
N PRO A 187 17.91 -4.90 -0.60
CA PRO A 187 19.04 -5.75 -0.98
C PRO A 187 19.95 -6.11 0.21
N HIS A 188 19.97 -5.31 1.27
CA HIS A 188 20.79 -5.56 2.45
C HIS A 188 20.34 -6.76 3.29
N ILE A 189 19.13 -7.28 3.07
CA ILE A 189 18.62 -8.48 3.75
C ILE A 189 19.08 -9.77 3.07
N VAL A 190 19.44 -9.71 1.78
CA VAL A 190 19.85 -10.89 0.99
C VAL A 190 20.94 -11.74 1.65
N PRO A 191 22.01 -11.17 2.25
CA PRO A 191 23.03 -11.96 2.93
C PRO A 191 22.50 -12.77 4.13
N PHE A 192 21.48 -12.28 4.82
CA PHE A 192 20.88 -12.93 6.00
C PHE A 192 19.88 -14.00 5.60
N MET A 193 19.18 -13.85 4.48
CA MET A 193 18.21 -14.85 3.98
C MET A 193 18.88 -16.12 3.47
N GLN A 194 20.12 -16.08 3.01
CA GLN A 194 20.85 -17.27 2.55
C GLN A 194 21.19 -18.26 3.66
N CYS A 195 21.22 -17.84 4.93
CA CYS A 195 21.43 -18.74 6.06
C CYS A 195 20.23 -19.64 6.34
N ASP A 196 19.01 -19.18 6.10
CA ASP A 196 17.80 -19.95 6.43
C ASP A 196 17.40 -20.95 5.33
N LEU A 197 17.73 -20.69 4.07
CA LEU A 197 17.42 -21.61 2.95
C LEU A 197 18.17 -22.95 3.05
N LYS A 198 19.30 -23.01 3.75
CA LYS A 198 20.01 -24.28 4.01
C LYS A 198 19.33 -25.15 5.07
N ARG A 199 18.46 -24.58 5.92
CA ARG A 199 17.77 -25.29 6.99
C ARG A 199 16.55 -26.09 6.55
N TYR A 200 16.00 -25.77 5.38
CA TYR A 200 14.81 -26.43 4.80
C TYR A 200 15.13 -27.39 3.66
N ARG A 201 16.41 -27.75 3.48
CA ARG A 201 16.86 -28.62 2.39
C ARG A 201 17.35 -30.00 2.83
N ASN A 202 17.02 -30.41 4.07
CA ASN A 202 17.25 -31.76 4.59
C ASN A 202 15.92 -32.43 4.92
#